data_6e815fe2ddc46406124c792bf9bc73e5
#
_entry.id   6e815fe2ddc46406124c792bf9bc73e5
#
_cell.length_a   1.000
_cell.length_b   1.000
_cell.length_c   1.000
_cell.angle_alpha   90.00
_cell.angle_beta   90.00
_cell.angle_gamma   90.00
#
_symmetry.space_group_name_H-M   'P 1'
#
loop_
_entity.id
_entity.type
_entity.pdbx_description
1 polymer ?
#
loop_
_entity_poly.entity_id
_entity_poly.type
_entity_poly.pdbx_seq_one_letter_code
_entity_poly.pdbx_strand_id
1 'polypeptide(L)'
;MSLKTKLLFITISGIIILYFAIPPAPLLKDVSFSQRVFDRNGELMRISLSKDDKYRIFTPIREIPASFIETVLLYEDKHFYAHFGVNPVSLAKAFYSTYLQNNRKIGGSTITMQVARLRYGINSSTILGKIHQIIKAIHVELHYSKDEIS
;
A
#
# COMPACT_ATOMS: atom_id res chain seq x y z
N MET A 1 31.96 -5.35 -23.16
CA MET A 1 30.83 -4.40 -23.06
C MET A 1 31.30 -3.04 -23.58
N SER A 2 30.63 -2.47 -24.58
CA SER A 2 31.08 -1.21 -25.18
C SER A 2 30.97 -0.03 -24.21
N LEU A 3 31.72 1.06 -24.42
CA LEU A 3 31.66 2.26 -23.60
C LEU A 3 30.23 2.83 -23.56
N LYS A 4 29.52 2.82 -24.69
CA LYS A 4 28.13 3.26 -24.80
C LYS A 4 27.18 2.44 -23.92
N THR A 5 27.39 1.10 -23.85
CA THR A 5 26.58 0.21 -23.00
C THR A 5 26.83 0.47 -21.49
N LYS A 6 28.09 0.72 -21.12
CA LYS A 6 28.44 1.08 -19.72
C LYS A 6 27.80 2.40 -19.31
N LEU A 7 27.90 3.42 -20.19
CA LEU A 7 27.31 4.74 -19.92
C LEU A 7 25.80 4.65 -19.77
N LEU A 8 25.12 3.94 -20.68
CA LEU A 8 23.67 3.71 -20.60
C LEU A 8 23.25 3.04 -19.29
N PHE A 9 24.00 2.00 -18.88
CA PHE A 9 23.73 1.28 -17.63
C PHE A 9 23.88 2.20 -16.40
N ILE A 10 24.95 3.01 -16.35
CA ILE A 10 25.19 3.98 -15.26
C ILE A 10 24.05 5.02 -15.20
N THR A 11 23.63 5.53 -16.36
CA THR A 11 22.55 6.54 -16.42
C THR A 11 21.22 5.95 -15.92
N ILE A 12 20.85 4.75 -16.37
CA ILE A 12 19.62 4.08 -15.92
C ILE A 12 19.68 3.79 -14.43
N SER A 13 20.81 3.27 -13.92
CA SER A 13 20.99 3.03 -12.48
C SER A 13 20.88 4.31 -11.68
N GLY A 14 21.46 5.41 -12.16
CA GLY A 14 21.35 6.72 -11.52
C GLY A 14 19.91 7.24 -11.45
N ILE A 15 19.14 7.07 -12.51
CA ILE A 15 17.71 7.44 -12.54
C ILE A 15 16.90 6.60 -11.55
N ILE A 16 17.16 5.29 -11.48
CA ILE A 16 16.49 4.39 -10.54
C ILE A 16 16.81 4.80 -9.09
N ILE A 17 18.09 5.02 -8.78
CA ILE A 17 18.51 5.45 -7.44
C ILE A 17 17.85 6.77 -7.08
N LEU A 18 17.85 7.75 -7.98
CA LEU A 18 17.22 9.05 -7.75
C LEU A 18 15.70 8.91 -7.51
N TYR A 19 15.02 8.05 -8.28
CA TYR A 19 13.60 7.78 -8.09
C TYR A 19 13.30 7.25 -6.68
N PHE A 20 14.10 6.30 -6.20
CA PHE A 20 13.91 5.71 -4.87
C PHE A 20 14.43 6.61 -3.72
N ALA A 21 15.30 7.58 -4.00
CA ALA A 21 15.78 8.55 -3.01
C ALA A 21 14.78 9.68 -2.72
N ILE A 22 13.87 9.97 -3.65
CA ILE A 22 12.86 11.03 -3.46
C ILE A 22 11.71 10.48 -2.64
N PRO A 23 11.41 11.06 -1.44
CA PRO A 23 10.31 10.57 -0.61
C PRO A 23 8.96 10.69 -1.34
N PRO A 24 8.09 9.69 -1.20
CA PRO A 24 6.75 9.74 -1.76
C PRO A 24 5.91 10.80 -1.02
N ALA A 25 4.87 11.28 -1.69
CA ALA A 25 3.91 12.17 -1.04
C ALA A 25 3.21 11.44 0.12
N PRO A 26 2.80 12.17 1.18
CA PRO A 26 2.17 11.60 2.37
C PRO A 26 1.07 10.59 2.05
N LEU A 27 0.99 9.49 2.81
CA LEU A 27 0.07 8.38 2.52
C LEU A 27 -1.40 8.82 2.49
N LEU A 28 -1.78 9.74 3.38
CA LEU A 28 -3.13 10.29 3.48
C LEU A 28 -3.34 11.56 2.64
N LYS A 29 -2.36 11.96 1.81
CA LYS A 29 -2.54 13.12 0.92
C LYS A 29 -3.74 12.86 -0.01
N ASP A 30 -4.59 13.87 -0.14
CA ASP A 30 -5.81 13.86 -0.96
C ASP A 30 -6.92 12.91 -0.47
N VAL A 31 -6.75 12.25 0.69
CA VAL A 31 -7.84 11.52 1.34
C VAL A 31 -8.77 12.52 2.01
N SER A 32 -10.03 12.57 1.56
CA SER A 32 -11.04 13.41 2.20
C SER A 32 -11.71 12.65 3.35
N PHE A 33 -11.83 13.32 4.50
CA PHE A 33 -12.51 12.79 5.67
C PHE A 33 -13.87 13.44 5.85
N SER A 34 -14.77 12.73 6.53
CA SER A 34 -16.08 13.18 6.92
C SER A 34 -15.99 14.26 8.02
N GLN A 35 -16.81 15.30 7.91
CA GLN A 35 -16.94 16.26 9.00
C GLN A 35 -17.85 15.69 10.07
N ARG A 36 -17.43 15.82 11.33
CA ARG A 36 -18.18 15.44 12.52
C ARG A 36 -18.63 16.69 13.26
N VAL A 37 -19.89 16.79 13.59
CA VAL A 37 -20.44 17.86 14.41
C VAL A 37 -20.84 17.27 15.74
N PHE A 38 -20.34 17.86 16.82
CA PHE A 38 -20.62 17.44 18.19
C PHE A 38 -21.45 18.52 18.90
N ASP A 39 -22.27 18.13 19.87
CA ASP A 39 -22.93 19.04 20.77
C ASP A 39 -21.96 19.57 21.83
N ARG A 40 -22.46 20.43 22.72
CA ARG A 40 -21.69 21.01 23.83
C ARG A 40 -21.21 19.98 24.87
N ASN A 41 -21.80 18.80 24.89
CA ASN A 41 -21.44 17.69 25.80
C ASN A 41 -20.46 16.70 25.14
N GLY A 42 -20.08 16.92 23.86
CA GLY A 42 -19.21 16.01 23.10
C GLY A 42 -19.97 14.85 22.45
N GLU A 43 -21.29 14.86 22.44
CA GLU A 43 -22.08 13.83 21.75
C GLU A 43 -22.16 14.11 20.25
N LEU A 44 -22.04 13.07 19.45
CA LEU A 44 -22.03 13.17 17.99
C LEU A 44 -23.43 13.46 17.47
N MET A 45 -23.67 14.69 16.96
CA MET A 45 -24.94 15.11 16.39
C MET A 45 -25.06 14.73 14.90
N ARG A 46 -23.98 14.87 14.14
CA ARG A 46 -24.03 14.70 12.68
C ARG A 46 -22.68 14.27 12.13
N ILE A 47 -22.71 13.40 11.11
CA ILE A 47 -21.59 13.11 10.22
C ILE A 47 -22.01 13.46 8.79
N SER A 48 -21.20 14.23 8.08
CA SER A 48 -21.38 14.46 6.64
C SER A 48 -20.57 13.46 5.81
N LEU A 49 -20.94 13.26 4.57
CA LEU A 49 -20.12 12.53 3.61
C LEU A 49 -18.80 13.27 3.33
N SER A 50 -17.75 12.55 3.04
CA SER A 50 -16.53 13.09 2.47
C SER A 50 -16.74 13.56 1.03
N LYS A 51 -15.76 14.24 0.42
CA LYS A 51 -15.87 14.78 -0.96
C LYS A 51 -16.15 13.72 -2.04
N ASP A 52 -15.90 12.46 -1.75
CA ASP A 52 -16.11 11.31 -2.64
C ASP A 52 -17.29 10.42 -2.17
N ASP A 53 -18.26 11.01 -1.49
CA ASP A 53 -19.53 10.42 -1.06
C ASP A 53 -19.36 9.17 -0.15
N LYS A 54 -18.34 9.19 0.72
CA LYS A 54 -18.09 8.10 1.69
C LYS A 54 -18.06 8.63 3.11
N TYR A 55 -18.42 7.77 4.05
CA TYR A 55 -18.14 8.02 5.46
C TYR A 55 -16.71 7.58 5.79
N ARG A 56 -15.85 8.55 6.12
CA ARG A 56 -14.47 8.28 6.56
C ARG A 56 -14.17 9.09 7.81
N ILE A 57 -13.86 8.38 8.87
CA ILE A 57 -13.41 8.96 10.13
C ILE A 57 -11.96 8.52 10.32
N PHE A 58 -11.06 9.50 10.47
CA PHE A 58 -9.69 9.18 10.87
C PHE A 58 -9.70 8.70 12.32
N THR A 59 -9.18 7.51 12.54
CA THR A 59 -8.98 6.93 13.87
C THR A 59 -7.50 6.58 14.00
N PRO A 60 -6.77 7.20 14.94
CA PRO A 60 -5.38 6.85 15.20
C PRO A 60 -5.25 5.36 15.57
N ILE A 61 -4.19 4.70 15.12
CA ILE A 61 -4.00 3.26 15.35
C ILE A 61 -4.00 2.89 16.84
N ARG A 62 -3.53 3.78 17.71
CA ARG A 62 -3.54 3.60 19.17
C ARG A 62 -4.94 3.52 19.77
N GLU A 63 -5.95 4.00 19.06
CA GLU A 63 -7.36 3.96 19.48
C GLU A 63 -8.09 2.71 18.94
N ILE A 64 -7.42 1.93 18.10
CA ILE A 64 -7.94 0.69 17.53
C ILE A 64 -7.55 -0.46 18.46
N PRO A 65 -8.48 -1.35 18.83
CA PRO A 65 -8.16 -2.51 19.66
C PRO A 65 -7.06 -3.37 19.03
N ALA A 66 -6.07 -3.78 19.83
CA ALA A 66 -4.94 -4.58 19.35
C ALA A 66 -5.40 -5.91 18.71
N SER A 67 -6.43 -6.55 19.27
CA SER A 67 -7.01 -7.77 18.72
C SER A 67 -7.57 -7.59 17.30
N PHE A 68 -8.09 -6.40 16.98
CA PHE A 68 -8.57 -6.09 15.64
C PHE A 68 -7.39 -5.98 14.68
N ILE A 69 -6.33 -5.24 15.07
CA ILE A 69 -5.11 -5.07 14.27
C ILE A 69 -4.48 -6.44 14.00
N GLU A 70 -4.29 -7.26 15.03
CA GLU A 70 -3.73 -8.61 14.91
C GLU A 70 -4.57 -9.48 13.97
N THR A 71 -5.89 -9.41 14.05
CA THR A 71 -6.79 -10.17 13.18
C THR A 71 -6.64 -9.75 11.72
N VAL A 72 -6.59 -8.44 11.44
CA VAL A 72 -6.39 -7.92 10.10
C VAL A 72 -5.03 -8.35 9.54
N LEU A 73 -3.97 -8.21 10.33
CA LEU A 73 -2.62 -8.62 9.94
C LEU A 73 -2.57 -10.14 9.65
N LEU A 74 -3.15 -10.95 10.52
CA LEU A 74 -3.17 -12.41 10.36
C LEU A 74 -3.90 -12.84 9.08
N TYR A 75 -4.98 -12.15 8.74
CA TYR A 75 -5.82 -12.49 7.59
C TYR A 75 -5.26 -11.96 6.27
N GLU A 76 -4.85 -10.68 6.25
CA GLU A 76 -4.41 -9.99 5.04
C GLU A 76 -2.93 -10.20 4.75
N ASP A 77 -2.08 -10.21 5.79
CA ASP A 77 -0.62 -10.24 5.63
C ASP A 77 0.09 -10.77 6.88
N LYS A 78 -0.04 -12.07 7.14
CA LYS A 78 0.51 -12.74 8.33
C LYS A 78 2.00 -12.43 8.60
N HIS A 79 2.77 -12.09 7.56
CA HIS A 79 4.19 -11.81 7.66
C HIS A 79 4.51 -10.33 7.44
N PHE A 80 3.56 -9.43 7.71
CA PHE A 80 3.67 -8.00 7.45
C PHE A 80 4.98 -7.40 7.94
N TYR A 81 5.40 -7.69 9.17
CA TYR A 81 6.64 -7.18 9.76
C TYR A 81 7.92 -7.87 9.25
N ALA A 82 7.79 -8.99 8.53
CA ALA A 82 8.93 -9.82 8.12
C ALA A 82 9.38 -9.60 6.67
N HIS A 83 8.64 -8.83 5.87
CA HIS A 83 8.99 -8.55 4.48
C HIS A 83 9.09 -7.06 4.20
N PHE A 84 9.75 -6.70 3.10
CA PHE A 84 9.97 -5.33 2.66
C PHE A 84 8.95 -4.94 1.57
N GLY A 85 7.73 -4.63 1.99
CA GLY A 85 6.62 -4.17 1.14
C GLY A 85 5.98 -5.24 0.26
N VAL A 86 6.70 -6.30 -0.04
CA VAL A 86 6.27 -7.38 -0.92
C VAL A 86 6.66 -8.72 -0.31
N ASN A 87 5.74 -9.68 -0.31
CA ASN A 87 6.04 -11.05 0.09
C ASN A 87 6.23 -11.93 -1.16
N PRO A 88 7.48 -12.27 -1.53
CA PRO A 88 7.77 -13.02 -2.76
C PRO A 88 7.15 -14.42 -2.75
N VAL A 89 7.05 -15.06 -1.57
CA VAL A 89 6.44 -16.38 -1.44
C VAL A 89 4.94 -16.33 -1.73
N SER A 90 4.26 -15.32 -1.18
CA SER A 90 2.82 -15.11 -1.42
C SER A 90 2.55 -14.75 -2.88
N LEU A 91 3.40 -13.92 -3.51
CA LEU A 91 3.30 -13.61 -4.93
C LEU A 91 3.50 -14.83 -5.81
N ALA A 92 4.52 -15.65 -5.53
CA ALA A 92 4.79 -16.87 -6.29
C ALA A 92 3.62 -17.87 -6.17
N LYS A 93 3.07 -18.06 -4.97
CA LYS A 93 1.89 -18.90 -4.75
C LYS A 93 0.67 -18.39 -5.51
N ALA A 94 0.40 -17.08 -5.46
CA ALA A 94 -0.71 -16.47 -6.17
C ALA A 94 -0.57 -16.59 -7.69
N PHE A 95 0.65 -16.40 -8.21
CA PHE A 95 0.95 -16.58 -9.63
C PHE A 95 0.73 -18.03 -10.05
N TYR A 96 1.29 -18.99 -9.32
CA TYR A 96 1.16 -20.43 -9.60
C TYR A 96 -0.32 -20.86 -9.60
N SER A 97 -1.07 -20.48 -8.57
CA SER A 97 -2.48 -20.82 -8.45
C SER A 97 -3.33 -20.22 -9.57
N THR A 98 -3.07 -18.95 -9.94
CA THR A 98 -3.88 -18.24 -10.93
C THR A 98 -3.59 -18.70 -12.36
N TYR A 99 -2.31 -18.93 -12.71
CA TYR A 99 -1.91 -19.16 -14.10
C TYR A 99 -1.63 -20.61 -14.43
N LEU A 100 -1.24 -21.45 -13.46
CA LEU A 100 -0.88 -22.84 -13.70
C LEU A 100 -1.95 -23.83 -13.22
N GLN A 101 -2.71 -23.51 -12.18
CA GLN A 101 -3.76 -24.42 -11.69
C GLN A 101 -5.18 -24.02 -12.12
N ASN A 102 -5.34 -22.85 -12.76
CA ASN A 102 -6.65 -22.29 -13.12
C ASN A 102 -7.66 -22.28 -11.96
N ASN A 103 -7.15 -22.20 -10.73
CA ASN A 103 -7.89 -22.22 -9.48
C ASN A 103 -8.36 -20.80 -9.07
N ARG A 104 -9.17 -20.75 -8.02
CA ARG A 104 -9.63 -19.50 -7.41
C ARG A 104 -8.45 -18.57 -7.16
N LYS A 105 -8.55 -17.30 -7.56
CA LYS A 105 -7.52 -16.27 -7.31
C LYS A 105 -7.20 -16.20 -5.82
N ILE A 106 -6.02 -16.64 -5.44
CA ILE A 106 -5.52 -16.52 -4.07
C ILE A 106 -4.92 -15.12 -3.91
N GLY A 107 -5.23 -14.43 -2.81
CA GLY A 107 -4.67 -13.14 -2.49
C GLY A 107 -3.14 -13.24 -2.27
N GLY A 108 -2.35 -12.55 -3.09
CA GLY A 108 -0.91 -12.49 -2.96
C GLY A 108 -0.40 -11.06 -2.73
N SER A 109 -1.31 -10.13 -2.39
CA SER A 109 -0.95 -8.73 -2.13
C SER A 109 -0.75 -8.51 -0.64
N THR A 110 0.35 -7.86 -0.28
CA THR A 110 0.63 -7.41 1.09
C THR A 110 -0.19 -6.17 1.44
N ILE A 111 -0.26 -5.81 2.71
CA ILE A 111 -0.87 -4.56 3.19
C ILE A 111 -0.20 -3.36 2.51
N THR A 112 1.13 -3.30 2.45
CA THR A 112 1.86 -2.22 1.77
C THR A 112 1.49 -2.11 0.29
N MET A 113 1.32 -3.24 -0.40
CA MET A 113 0.84 -3.25 -1.78
C MET A 113 -0.59 -2.71 -1.89
N GLN A 114 -1.46 -2.99 -0.92
CA GLN A 114 -2.82 -2.46 -0.89
C GLN A 114 -2.82 -0.94 -0.65
N VAL A 115 -2.02 -0.46 0.31
CA VAL A 115 -1.81 0.98 0.57
C VAL A 115 -1.29 1.67 -0.69
N ALA A 116 -0.26 1.14 -1.34
CA ALA A 116 0.27 1.68 -2.59
C ALA A 116 -0.79 1.74 -3.69
N ARG A 117 -1.60 0.69 -3.85
CA ARG A 117 -2.70 0.66 -4.82
C ARG A 117 -3.72 1.77 -4.58
N LEU A 118 -4.15 1.94 -3.34
CA LEU A 118 -5.15 2.95 -2.96
C LEU A 118 -4.58 4.36 -3.10
N ARG A 119 -3.35 4.56 -2.63
CA ARG A 119 -2.68 5.87 -2.64
C ARG A 119 -2.43 6.41 -4.05
N TYR A 120 -2.07 5.53 -4.99
CA TYR A 120 -1.70 5.91 -6.35
C TYR A 120 -2.76 5.58 -7.41
N GLY A 121 -3.94 5.10 -7.00
CA GLY A 121 -5.02 4.75 -7.92
C GLY A 121 -4.65 3.65 -8.93
N ILE A 122 -3.82 2.67 -8.52
CA ILE A 122 -3.26 1.68 -9.44
C ILE A 122 -4.29 0.62 -9.80
N ASN A 123 -4.53 0.42 -11.09
CA ASN A 123 -5.30 -0.73 -11.57
C ASN A 123 -4.44 -2.00 -11.56
N SER A 124 -4.51 -2.76 -10.46
CA SER A 124 -3.71 -3.99 -10.26
C SER A 124 -4.30 -5.24 -10.92
N SER A 125 -5.35 -5.11 -11.74
CA SER A 125 -5.92 -6.24 -12.49
C SER A 125 -5.04 -6.66 -13.68
N THR A 126 -4.19 -5.76 -14.17
CA THR A 126 -3.25 -6.00 -15.26
C THR A 126 -1.86 -6.37 -14.73
N ILE A 127 -1.08 -7.09 -15.54
CA ILE A 127 0.30 -7.44 -15.19
C ILE A 127 1.15 -6.18 -14.97
N LEU A 128 1.05 -5.18 -15.87
CA LEU A 128 1.77 -3.92 -15.74
C LEU A 128 1.35 -3.15 -14.49
N GLY A 129 0.05 -3.11 -14.20
CA GLY A 129 -0.45 -2.51 -12.97
C GLY A 129 0.05 -3.24 -11.72
N LYS A 130 0.18 -4.56 -11.78
CA LYS A 130 0.75 -5.35 -10.67
C LYS A 130 2.24 -5.05 -10.46
N ILE A 131 3.02 -4.91 -11.53
CA ILE A 131 4.43 -4.50 -11.46
C ILE A 131 4.53 -3.09 -10.88
N HIS A 132 3.73 -2.15 -11.36
CA HIS A 132 3.68 -0.79 -10.82
C HIS A 132 3.33 -0.78 -9.32
N GLN A 133 2.36 -1.59 -8.90
CA GLN A 133 2.00 -1.75 -7.49
C GLN A 133 3.18 -2.25 -6.64
N ILE A 134 3.94 -3.24 -7.13
CA ILE A 134 5.14 -3.77 -6.46
C ILE A 134 6.19 -2.67 -6.29
N ILE A 135 6.51 -1.94 -7.36
CA ILE A 135 7.50 -0.85 -7.32
C ILE A 135 7.09 0.23 -6.31
N LYS A 136 5.81 0.62 -6.32
CA LYS A 136 5.30 1.61 -5.37
C LYS A 136 5.27 1.11 -3.93
N ALA A 137 4.99 -0.18 -3.70
CA ALA A 137 5.05 -0.78 -2.37
C ALA A 137 6.47 -0.75 -1.80
N ILE A 138 7.48 -1.12 -2.60
CA ILE A 138 8.89 -1.01 -2.20
C ILE A 138 9.28 0.44 -1.92
N HIS A 139 8.84 1.38 -2.76
CA HIS A 139 9.11 2.81 -2.57
C HIS A 139 8.49 3.34 -1.27
N VAL A 140 7.29 2.92 -0.91
CA VAL A 140 6.64 3.27 0.37
C VAL A 140 7.45 2.72 1.54
N GLU A 141 7.85 1.46 1.52
CA GLU A 141 8.64 0.83 2.61
C GLU A 141 10.04 1.43 2.81
N LEU A 142 10.61 2.08 1.80
CA LEU A 142 11.88 2.79 1.95
C LEU A 142 11.76 4.09 2.78
N HIS A 143 10.54 4.64 2.90
CA HIS A 143 10.32 5.98 3.48
C HIS A 143 9.35 5.98 4.66
N TYR A 144 8.59 4.92 4.85
CA TYR A 144 7.61 4.78 5.92
C TYR A 144 7.88 3.53 6.74
N SER A 145 7.77 3.64 8.04
CA SER A 145 7.81 2.50 8.96
C SER A 145 6.57 1.62 8.82
N LYS A 146 6.66 0.39 9.31
CA LYS A 146 5.51 -0.52 9.35
C LYS A 146 4.31 0.04 10.12
N ASP A 147 4.59 0.75 11.20
CA ASP A 147 3.55 1.36 12.05
C ASP A 147 2.87 2.55 11.37
N GLU A 148 3.53 3.23 10.44
CA GLU A 148 2.93 4.30 9.63
C GLU A 148 2.11 3.75 8.46
N ILE A 149 2.39 2.51 8.02
CA ILE A 149 1.72 1.84 6.91
C ILE A 149 0.48 1.07 7.37
N SER A 150 0.48 0.57 8.63
CA SER A 150 -0.56 -0.31 9.21
C SER A 150 -1.87 0.40 9.67
#